data_43cabbaf0dc76e59b481e25da8e80ab7
#
_entry.id   43cabbaf0dc76e59b481e25da8e80ab7
#
_cell.length_a   1.000
_cell.length_b   1.000
_cell.length_c   1.000
_cell.angle_alpha   90.00
_cell.angle_beta   90.00
_cell.angle_gamma   90.00
#
_symmetry.space_group_name_H-M   'P 1'
#
loop_
_entity.id
_entity.type
_entity.pdbx_description
1 polymer ?
#
loop_
_entity_poly.entity_id
_entity_poly.type
_entity_poly.pdbx_seq_one_letter_code
_entity_poly.pdbx_strand_id
1 'polypeptide(L)'
;MKRKTIALCVTGYDKEYETRIAEGIARRCTALDINLLVFASLIRKPDLNSGLTLPESVIKGETAVFDLINYNMLDGIIILGDSIIDESVIEKVHRLAQKNNVPVININDPTHVLDKNITLSDKCAMEFVMKHLVEDHGLTRINFIGGFPGNRQTEERLAGYKKVLTEHNIPVE
;
A
#
# COMPACT_ATOMS: atom_id res chain seq x y z
N MET A 1 -24.19 9.63 21.35
CA MET A 1 -22.72 9.75 21.21
C MET A 1 -22.41 10.47 19.90
N LYS A 2 -21.37 11.31 19.87
CA LYS A 2 -20.96 11.95 18.61
C LYS A 2 -20.45 10.86 17.66
N ARG A 3 -20.93 10.85 16.42
CA ARG A 3 -20.47 9.91 15.38
C ARG A 3 -18.98 10.13 15.13
N LYS A 4 -18.20 9.04 15.12
CA LYS A 4 -16.76 9.09 14.85
C LYS A 4 -16.50 9.44 13.39
N THR A 5 -15.37 10.09 13.14
CA THR A 5 -14.93 10.48 11.80
C THR A 5 -13.49 10.04 11.57
N ILE A 6 -13.24 9.28 10.51
CA ILE A 6 -11.90 8.89 10.10
C ILE A 6 -11.58 9.44 8.71
N ALA A 7 -10.30 9.64 8.45
CA ALA A 7 -9.78 10.02 7.14
C ALA A 7 -9.14 8.81 6.45
N LEU A 8 -9.26 8.73 5.12
CA LEU A 8 -8.48 7.88 4.24
C LEU A 8 -7.64 8.77 3.32
N CYS A 9 -6.32 8.61 3.36
CA CYS A 9 -5.37 9.26 2.46
C CYS A 9 -4.93 8.27 1.39
N VAL A 10 -5.16 8.59 0.11
CA VAL A 10 -4.92 7.67 -1.01
C VAL A 10 -4.53 8.46 -2.27
N THR A 11 -3.69 7.86 -3.12
CA THR A 11 -3.39 8.37 -4.46
C THR A 11 -3.77 7.34 -5.50
N GLY A 12 -4.19 7.78 -6.69
CA GLY A 12 -4.66 6.87 -7.74
C GLY A 12 -6.02 6.24 -7.45
N TYR A 13 -6.91 6.99 -6.82
CA TYR A 13 -8.25 6.53 -6.43
C TYR A 13 -9.11 6.00 -7.58
N ASP A 14 -8.75 6.32 -8.83
CA ASP A 14 -9.37 5.80 -10.05
C ASP A 14 -8.90 4.39 -10.45
N LYS A 15 -7.94 3.80 -9.71
CA LYS A 15 -7.40 2.47 -10.00
C LYS A 15 -8.09 1.39 -9.18
N GLU A 16 -8.15 0.19 -9.77
CA GLU A 16 -8.89 -0.94 -9.22
C GLU A 16 -8.46 -1.33 -7.80
N TYR A 17 -7.15 -1.37 -7.54
CA TYR A 17 -6.61 -1.75 -6.24
C TYR A 17 -6.98 -0.74 -5.15
N GLU A 18 -6.71 0.53 -5.39
CA GLU A 18 -6.99 1.61 -4.46
C GLU A 18 -8.50 1.77 -4.22
N THR A 19 -9.29 1.66 -5.29
CA THR A 19 -10.76 1.70 -5.22
C THR A 19 -11.31 0.55 -4.38
N ARG A 20 -10.84 -0.68 -4.58
CA ARG A 20 -11.30 -1.83 -3.80
C ARG A 20 -10.99 -1.71 -2.32
N ILE A 21 -9.82 -1.19 -1.96
CA ILE A 21 -9.47 -0.92 -0.56
C ILE A 21 -10.41 0.14 0.02
N ALA A 22 -10.58 1.25 -0.68
CA ALA A 22 -11.44 2.34 -0.24
C ALA A 22 -12.90 1.90 -0.06
N GLU A 23 -13.43 1.11 -0.98
CA GLU A 23 -14.77 0.51 -0.88
C GLU A 23 -14.91 -0.43 0.32
N GLY A 24 -13.89 -1.24 0.59
CA GLY A 24 -13.85 -2.12 1.76
C GLY A 24 -13.91 -1.32 3.05
N ILE A 25 -13.12 -0.25 3.15
CA ILE A 25 -13.12 0.69 4.28
C ILE A 25 -14.49 1.37 4.40
N ALA A 26 -15.04 1.89 3.29
CA ALA A 26 -16.32 2.59 3.28
C ALA A 26 -17.47 1.69 3.75
N ARG A 27 -17.54 0.44 3.26
CA ARG A 27 -18.53 -0.55 3.74
C ARG A 27 -18.43 -0.78 5.23
N ARG A 28 -17.18 -0.90 5.76
CA ARG A 28 -16.99 -1.11 7.19
C ARG A 28 -17.34 0.12 8.01
N CYS A 29 -17.02 1.31 7.53
CA CYS A 29 -17.42 2.58 8.17
C CYS A 29 -18.94 2.71 8.24
N THR A 30 -19.65 2.40 7.16
CA THR A 30 -21.12 2.40 7.12
C THR A 30 -21.69 1.43 8.16
N ALA A 31 -21.17 0.20 8.22
CA ALA A 31 -21.64 -0.81 9.17
C ALA A 31 -21.39 -0.44 10.65
N LEU A 32 -20.41 0.42 10.92
CA LEU A 32 -20.05 0.87 12.28
C LEU A 32 -20.57 2.29 12.61
N ASP A 33 -21.36 2.89 11.74
CA ASP A 33 -21.83 4.27 11.86
C ASP A 33 -20.70 5.30 12.04
N ILE A 34 -19.64 5.15 11.21
CA ILE A 34 -18.47 6.03 11.18
C ILE A 34 -18.52 6.88 9.91
N ASN A 35 -18.22 8.18 10.02
CA ASN A 35 -18.00 9.05 8.86
C ASN A 35 -16.64 8.74 8.25
N LEU A 36 -16.57 8.60 6.93
CA LEU A 36 -15.33 8.47 6.17
C LEU A 36 -15.11 9.73 5.32
N LEU A 37 -13.98 10.40 5.52
CA LEU A 37 -13.49 11.48 4.66
C LEU A 37 -12.35 10.91 3.80
N VAL A 38 -12.47 11.00 2.48
CA VAL A 38 -11.44 10.53 1.55
C VAL A 38 -10.68 11.73 1.00
N PHE A 39 -9.38 11.79 1.30
CA PHE A 39 -8.43 12.73 0.72
C PHE A 39 -7.70 11.99 -0.39
N ALA A 40 -8.07 12.26 -1.63
CA ALA A 40 -7.59 11.52 -2.78
C ALA A 40 -6.87 12.42 -3.78
N SER A 41 -5.70 11.97 -4.23
CA SER A 41 -4.99 12.48 -5.40
C SER A 41 -5.12 11.47 -6.54
N LEU A 42 -5.08 11.93 -7.78
CA LEU A 42 -5.23 11.07 -8.96
C LEU A 42 -3.89 10.59 -9.54
N ILE A 43 -2.81 11.31 -9.30
CA ILE A 43 -1.51 11.00 -9.88
C ILE A 43 -0.77 9.96 -9.04
N ARG A 44 -0.41 8.84 -9.66
CA ARG A 44 0.44 7.79 -9.07
C ARG A 44 1.93 8.08 -9.26
N LYS A 45 2.75 7.44 -8.40
CA LYS A 45 4.19 7.26 -8.69
C LYS A 45 4.33 6.71 -10.12
N PRO A 46 5.08 7.38 -11.01
CA PRO A 46 5.43 6.80 -12.30
C PRO A 46 6.17 5.50 -12.06
N ASP A 47 5.95 4.51 -12.91
CA ASP A 47 6.80 3.32 -12.89
C ASP A 47 8.25 3.74 -13.02
N LEU A 48 9.10 3.26 -12.12
CA LEU A 48 10.53 3.63 -12.04
C LEU A 48 11.28 3.52 -13.38
N ASN A 49 10.75 2.75 -14.34
CA ASN A 49 11.32 2.55 -15.66
C ASN A 49 10.58 3.26 -16.79
N SER A 50 9.54 4.03 -16.51
CA SER A 50 8.83 4.77 -17.56
C SER A 50 9.66 5.93 -18.13
N GLY A 51 10.76 6.31 -17.47
CA GLY A 51 11.53 7.52 -17.77
C GLY A 51 10.75 8.83 -17.59
N LEU A 52 9.50 8.72 -17.14
CA LEU A 52 8.64 9.86 -16.89
C LEU A 52 8.89 10.37 -15.47
N THR A 53 9.48 11.54 -15.40
CA THR A 53 9.54 12.32 -14.15
C THR A 53 8.42 13.35 -14.18
N LEU A 54 7.56 13.31 -13.17
CA LEU A 54 6.55 14.37 -13.03
C LEU A 54 7.23 15.66 -12.57
N PRO A 55 6.85 16.82 -13.14
CA PRO A 55 7.31 18.10 -12.63
C PRO A 55 6.96 18.26 -11.15
N GLU A 56 7.87 18.83 -10.37
CA GLU A 56 7.65 19.06 -8.92
C GLU A 56 6.39 19.86 -8.64
N SER A 57 6.07 20.84 -9.49
CA SER A 57 4.85 21.66 -9.40
C SER A 57 3.58 20.82 -9.51
N VAL A 58 3.60 19.76 -10.33
CA VAL A 58 2.47 18.85 -10.49
C VAL A 58 2.32 17.97 -9.25
N ILE A 59 3.42 17.41 -8.76
CA ILE A 59 3.42 16.61 -7.52
C ILE A 59 2.88 17.45 -6.36
N LYS A 60 3.38 18.66 -6.20
CA LYS A 60 2.95 19.59 -5.15
C LYS A 60 1.49 19.97 -5.28
N GLY A 61 0.98 20.18 -6.49
CA GLY A 61 -0.43 20.47 -6.73
C GLY A 61 -1.33 19.32 -6.32
N GLU A 62 -0.98 18.10 -6.73
CA GLU A 62 -1.74 16.89 -6.42
C GLU A 62 -1.72 16.53 -4.92
N THR A 63 -0.59 16.71 -4.26
CA THR A 63 -0.46 16.42 -2.83
C THR A 63 -1.05 17.49 -1.92
N ALA A 64 -1.39 18.67 -2.46
CA ALA A 64 -2.03 19.75 -1.69
C ALA A 64 -3.38 19.37 -1.08
N VAL A 65 -4.07 18.35 -1.61
CA VAL A 65 -5.31 17.82 -1.02
C VAL A 65 -5.13 17.36 0.43
N PHE A 66 -3.94 16.87 0.80
CA PHE A 66 -3.65 16.43 2.16
C PHE A 66 -3.46 17.59 3.14
N ASP A 67 -3.25 18.80 2.65
CA ASP A 67 -3.20 20.02 3.47
C ASP A 67 -4.57 20.47 3.96
N LEU A 68 -5.64 19.95 3.36
CA LEU A 68 -7.02 20.20 3.77
C LEU A 68 -7.46 19.38 5.00
N ILE A 69 -6.61 18.49 5.49
CA ILE A 69 -6.95 17.63 6.63
C ILE A 69 -7.11 18.47 7.90
N ASN A 70 -8.32 18.48 8.44
CA ASN A 70 -8.60 19.10 9.74
C ASN A 70 -8.51 18.04 10.85
N TYR A 71 -7.36 17.94 11.47
CA TYR A 71 -7.06 16.93 12.51
C TYR A 71 -7.97 17.03 13.74
N ASN A 72 -8.51 18.21 14.06
CA ASN A 72 -9.42 18.39 15.20
C ASN A 72 -10.79 17.70 15.01
N MET A 73 -11.11 17.30 13.78
CA MET A 73 -12.37 16.64 13.45
C MET A 73 -12.24 15.11 13.40
N LEU A 74 -11.01 14.59 13.46
CA LEU A 74 -10.72 13.19 13.19
C LEU A 74 -10.53 12.37 14.46
N ASP A 75 -11.09 11.17 14.45
CA ASP A 75 -10.85 10.12 15.45
C ASP A 75 -9.80 9.10 14.99
N GLY A 76 -9.35 9.16 13.73
CA GLY A 76 -8.32 8.31 13.17
C GLY A 76 -8.01 8.61 11.70
N ILE A 77 -6.85 8.14 11.23
CA ILE A 77 -6.41 8.28 9.84
C ILE A 77 -5.93 6.91 9.34
N ILE A 78 -6.31 6.58 8.12
CA ILE A 78 -5.78 5.45 7.35
C ILE A 78 -4.99 6.03 6.18
N ILE A 79 -3.75 5.59 5.99
CA ILE A 79 -2.89 6.00 4.88
C ILE A 79 -2.61 4.77 4.01
N LEU A 80 -2.92 4.83 2.72
CA LEU A 80 -2.49 3.84 1.74
C LEU A 80 -1.09 4.23 1.24
N GLY A 81 -0.06 3.82 2.00
CA GLY A 81 1.29 4.35 1.90
C GLY A 81 1.98 4.08 0.56
N ASP A 82 1.78 2.88 -0.01
CA ASP A 82 2.36 2.52 -1.31
C ASP A 82 1.78 3.33 -2.49
N SER A 83 0.62 3.94 -2.32
CA SER A 83 0.00 4.78 -3.34
C SER A 83 0.55 6.21 -3.35
N ILE A 84 0.99 6.76 -2.22
CA ILE A 84 1.38 8.17 -2.10
C ILE A 84 2.75 8.41 -2.72
N ILE A 85 2.81 9.38 -3.65
CA ILE A 85 3.99 9.66 -4.46
C ILE A 85 5.13 10.26 -3.64
N ASP A 86 4.80 11.20 -2.76
CA ASP A 86 5.75 12.00 -2.00
C ASP A 86 5.76 11.53 -0.53
N GLU A 87 6.82 10.84 -0.14
CA GLU A 87 6.99 10.34 1.23
C GLU A 87 6.96 11.46 2.28
N SER A 88 7.40 12.67 1.93
CA SER A 88 7.35 13.83 2.82
C SER A 88 5.92 14.19 3.24
N VAL A 89 4.94 13.88 2.39
CA VAL A 89 3.51 14.06 2.71
C VAL A 89 3.08 13.08 3.78
N ILE A 90 3.52 11.83 3.69
CA ILE A 90 3.21 10.80 4.70
C ILE A 90 3.78 11.24 6.05
N GLU A 91 5.05 11.65 6.08
CA GLU A 91 5.71 12.15 7.29
C GLU A 91 4.98 13.37 7.88
N LYS A 92 4.55 14.30 7.03
CA LYS A 92 3.79 15.48 7.44
C LYS A 92 2.46 15.08 8.09
N VAL A 93 1.70 14.16 7.47
CA VAL A 93 0.43 13.67 8.01
C VAL A 93 0.65 13.00 9.36
N HIS A 94 1.65 12.12 9.50
CA HIS A 94 1.98 11.47 10.77
C HIS A 94 2.33 12.48 11.86
N ARG A 95 3.23 13.43 11.58
CA ARG A 95 3.63 14.45 12.54
C ARG A 95 2.45 15.30 13.02
N LEU A 96 1.56 15.70 12.11
CA LEU A 96 0.39 16.51 12.45
C LEU A 96 -0.67 15.69 13.18
N ALA A 97 -0.87 14.43 12.82
CA ALA A 97 -1.75 13.51 13.53
C ALA A 97 -1.27 13.29 14.97
N GLN A 98 0.02 13.02 15.17
CA GLN A 98 0.62 12.86 16.49
C GLN A 98 0.44 14.11 17.36
N LYS A 99 0.70 15.30 16.79
CA LYS A 99 0.50 16.58 17.49
C LYS A 99 -0.94 16.77 17.98
N ASN A 100 -1.90 16.22 17.26
CA ASN A 100 -3.33 16.32 17.58
C ASN A 100 -3.90 15.07 18.27
N ASN A 101 -3.05 14.10 18.67
CA ASN A 101 -3.44 12.83 19.28
C ASN A 101 -4.40 12.00 18.43
N VAL A 102 -4.28 12.08 17.09
CA VAL A 102 -5.07 11.29 16.16
C VAL A 102 -4.29 10.03 15.79
N PRO A 103 -4.83 8.83 16.07
CA PRO A 103 -4.15 7.57 15.69
C PRO A 103 -4.08 7.40 14.18
N VAL A 104 -2.96 6.85 13.70
CA VAL A 104 -2.72 6.56 12.28
C VAL A 104 -2.53 5.06 12.10
N ILE A 105 -3.07 4.52 11.00
CA ILE A 105 -2.80 3.17 10.50
C ILE A 105 -2.33 3.31 9.06
N ASN A 106 -1.19 2.67 8.75
CA ASN A 106 -0.69 2.56 7.38
C ASN A 106 -1.14 1.24 6.75
N ILE A 107 -1.34 1.27 5.45
CA ILE A 107 -1.52 0.08 4.61
C ILE A 107 -0.39 0.07 3.59
N ASN A 108 0.37 -1.02 3.55
CA ASN A 108 1.50 -1.25 2.65
C ASN A 108 2.57 -0.14 2.64
N ASP A 109 2.83 0.48 3.77
CA ASP A 109 3.94 1.41 3.91
C ASP A 109 5.12 0.74 4.63
N PRO A 110 6.21 0.42 3.93
CA PRO A 110 7.37 -0.23 4.53
C PRO A 110 8.27 0.74 5.29
N THR A 111 8.10 2.06 5.14
CA THR A 111 9.01 3.06 5.69
C THR A 111 8.70 3.42 7.14
N HIS A 112 7.45 3.24 7.57
CA HIS A 112 6.98 3.62 8.90
C HIS A 112 6.85 2.41 9.84
N VAL A 113 7.99 1.86 10.25
CA VAL A 113 8.08 0.64 11.09
C VAL A 113 7.50 0.84 12.49
N LEU A 114 7.43 2.07 12.98
CA LEU A 114 6.96 2.40 14.33
C LEU A 114 5.45 2.57 14.45
N ASP A 115 4.76 2.74 13.34
CA ASP A 115 3.32 2.92 13.31
C ASP A 115 2.60 1.61 13.03
N LYS A 116 1.32 1.55 13.36
CA LYS A 116 0.49 0.41 13.04
C LYS A 116 0.40 0.28 11.52
N ASN A 117 1.05 -0.74 10.98
CA ASN A 117 1.13 -0.99 9.55
C ASN A 117 0.50 -2.34 9.22
N ILE A 118 -0.40 -2.36 8.25
CA ILE A 118 -1.01 -3.57 7.68
C ILE A 118 -0.29 -3.83 6.36
N THR A 119 0.51 -4.88 6.32
CA THR A 119 1.24 -5.27 5.10
C THR A 119 0.75 -6.60 4.56
N LEU A 120 0.74 -6.72 3.25
CA LEU A 120 0.60 -8.00 2.56
C LEU A 120 1.98 -8.66 2.46
N SER A 121 2.07 -9.94 2.76
CA SER A 121 3.29 -10.71 2.56
C SER A 121 3.31 -11.30 1.16
N ASP A 122 3.92 -10.59 0.20
CA ASP A 122 4.11 -11.07 -1.17
C ASP A 122 4.93 -12.36 -1.22
N LYS A 123 5.89 -12.51 -0.30
CA LYS A 123 6.68 -13.73 -0.16
C LYS A 123 5.81 -14.93 0.21
N CYS A 124 4.98 -14.82 1.26
CA CYS A 124 4.11 -15.93 1.67
C CYS A 124 3.09 -16.29 0.59
N ALA A 125 2.54 -15.30 -0.10
CA ALA A 125 1.62 -15.54 -1.21
C ALA A 125 2.29 -16.31 -2.34
N MET A 126 3.53 -15.95 -2.71
CA MET A 126 4.30 -16.66 -3.73
C MET A 126 4.68 -18.07 -3.26
N GLU A 127 5.09 -18.26 -2.01
CA GLU A 127 5.36 -19.59 -1.46
C GLU A 127 4.13 -20.50 -1.57
N PHE A 128 2.95 -19.99 -1.29
CA PHE A 128 1.70 -20.74 -1.41
C PHE A 128 1.43 -21.17 -2.86
N VAL A 129 1.55 -20.25 -3.82
CA VAL A 129 1.35 -20.55 -5.24
C VAL A 129 2.40 -21.57 -5.73
N MET A 130 3.66 -21.37 -5.35
CA MET A 130 4.74 -22.28 -5.76
C MET A 130 4.58 -23.69 -5.19
N LYS A 131 4.18 -23.81 -3.92
CA LYS A 131 3.87 -25.13 -3.32
C LYS A 131 2.76 -25.84 -4.08
N HIS A 132 1.68 -25.13 -4.39
CA HIS A 132 0.60 -25.68 -5.20
C HIS A 132 1.11 -26.21 -6.56
N LEU A 133 1.97 -25.45 -7.26
CA LEU A 133 2.51 -25.88 -8.55
C LEU A 133 3.43 -27.11 -8.41
N VAL A 134 4.25 -27.17 -7.38
CA VAL A 134 5.23 -28.26 -7.18
C VAL A 134 4.57 -29.48 -6.53
N GLU A 135 3.82 -29.30 -5.45
CA GLU A 135 3.31 -30.40 -4.62
C GLU A 135 2.03 -31.02 -5.21
N ASP A 136 1.09 -30.19 -5.71
CA ASP A 136 -0.20 -30.67 -6.22
C ASP A 136 -0.11 -31.03 -7.71
N HIS A 137 0.72 -30.32 -8.49
CA HIS A 137 0.85 -30.53 -9.94
C HIS A 137 2.16 -31.21 -10.37
N GLY A 138 3.12 -31.41 -9.48
CA GLY A 138 4.40 -32.08 -9.76
C GLY A 138 5.30 -31.33 -10.76
N LEU A 139 5.12 -30.02 -10.88
CA LEU A 139 5.87 -29.21 -11.84
C LEU A 139 7.30 -28.96 -11.34
N THR A 140 8.29 -29.25 -12.21
CA THR A 140 9.72 -29.07 -11.92
C THR A 140 10.42 -28.03 -12.82
N ARG A 141 9.72 -27.52 -13.83
CA ARG A 141 10.23 -26.49 -14.76
C ARG A 141 9.31 -25.28 -14.69
N ILE A 142 9.62 -24.38 -13.77
CA ILE A 142 8.81 -23.20 -13.47
C ILE A 142 9.68 -21.98 -13.65
N ASN A 143 9.31 -21.08 -14.56
CA ASN A 143 9.99 -19.81 -14.78
C ASN A 143 9.33 -18.69 -14.00
N PHE A 144 10.12 -17.73 -13.50
CA PHE A 144 9.65 -16.55 -12.84
C PHE A 144 9.85 -15.32 -13.74
N ILE A 145 8.75 -14.65 -14.08
CA ILE A 145 8.82 -13.34 -14.75
C ILE A 145 8.67 -12.29 -13.68
N GLY A 146 9.77 -11.64 -13.32
CA GLY A 146 9.83 -10.59 -12.31
C GLY A 146 9.37 -9.24 -12.84
N GLY A 147 9.11 -8.34 -11.89
CA GLY A 147 8.98 -6.91 -12.16
C GLY A 147 10.35 -6.21 -12.14
N PHE A 148 10.35 -4.92 -11.84
CA PHE A 148 11.57 -4.12 -11.82
C PHE A 148 12.49 -4.47 -10.66
N PRO A 149 13.81 -4.54 -10.87
CA PRO A 149 14.79 -4.69 -9.81
C PRO A 149 14.69 -3.57 -8.76
N GLY A 150 14.84 -3.91 -7.50
CA GLY A 150 14.71 -2.98 -6.38
C GLY A 150 13.27 -2.67 -5.96
N ASN A 151 12.28 -3.21 -6.65
CA ASN A 151 10.90 -3.16 -6.16
C ASN A 151 10.70 -4.23 -5.07
N ARG A 152 10.36 -3.80 -3.85
CA ARG A 152 10.22 -4.68 -2.68
C ARG A 152 9.28 -5.87 -2.95
N GLN A 153 8.13 -5.63 -3.55
CA GLN A 153 7.14 -6.68 -3.82
C GLN A 153 7.71 -7.72 -4.81
N THR A 154 8.43 -7.26 -5.83
CA THR A 154 9.11 -8.14 -6.79
C THR A 154 10.17 -8.99 -6.09
N GLU A 155 11.00 -8.40 -5.24
CA GLU A 155 12.05 -9.11 -4.51
C GLU A 155 11.46 -10.13 -3.51
N GLU A 156 10.38 -9.77 -2.81
CA GLU A 156 9.69 -10.68 -1.91
C GLU A 156 9.09 -11.89 -2.67
N ARG A 157 8.46 -11.67 -3.82
CA ARG A 157 7.92 -12.75 -4.67
C ARG A 157 9.05 -13.63 -5.20
N LEU A 158 10.15 -13.03 -5.66
CA LEU A 158 11.33 -13.78 -6.11
C LEU A 158 11.92 -14.63 -4.97
N ALA A 159 11.98 -14.09 -3.76
CA ALA A 159 12.46 -14.82 -2.60
C ALA A 159 11.55 -16.02 -2.25
N GLY A 160 10.22 -15.84 -2.32
CA GLY A 160 9.26 -16.94 -2.14
C GLY A 160 9.39 -18.02 -3.20
N TYR A 161 9.52 -17.63 -4.47
CA TYR A 161 9.76 -18.55 -5.59
C TYR A 161 11.04 -19.38 -5.37
N LYS A 162 12.19 -18.73 -5.14
CA LYS A 162 13.48 -19.40 -4.92
C LYS A 162 13.45 -20.35 -3.73
N LYS A 163 12.80 -19.93 -2.64
CA LYS A 163 12.70 -20.74 -1.41
C LYS A 163 12.03 -22.07 -1.68
N VAL A 164 10.86 -22.08 -2.32
CA VAL A 164 10.13 -23.33 -2.58
C VAL A 164 10.88 -24.24 -3.53
N LEU A 165 11.49 -23.73 -4.61
CA LEU A 165 12.31 -24.53 -5.50
C LEU A 165 13.49 -25.20 -4.74
N THR A 166 14.16 -24.43 -3.87
CA THR A 166 15.27 -24.96 -3.06
C THR A 166 14.80 -26.04 -2.09
N GLU A 167 13.66 -25.84 -1.40
CA GLU A 167 13.07 -26.83 -0.48
C GLU A 167 12.74 -28.15 -1.17
N HIS A 168 12.44 -28.12 -2.47
CA HIS A 168 12.10 -29.30 -3.29
C HIS A 168 13.26 -29.79 -4.19
N ASN A 169 14.48 -29.28 -4.00
CA ASN A 169 15.66 -29.61 -4.79
C ASN A 169 15.46 -29.38 -6.32
N ILE A 170 14.67 -28.40 -6.69
CA ILE A 170 14.46 -27.97 -8.07
C ILE A 170 15.46 -26.85 -8.39
N PRO A 171 16.22 -26.96 -9.51
CA PRO A 171 17.15 -25.90 -9.89
C PRO A 171 16.44 -24.55 -10.11
N VAL A 172 17.09 -23.48 -9.67
CA VAL A 172 16.68 -22.09 -9.99
C VAL A 172 17.48 -21.69 -11.22
N GLU A 173 16.82 -21.61 -12.36
CA GLU A 173 17.43 -21.15 -13.63
C GLU A 173 17.28 -19.66 -13.81
#